data_d7504339aa5696fddbc7cf05d4f3f262
#
_entry.id   d7504339aa5696fddbc7cf05d4f3f262
#
_cell.length_a   1.000
_cell.length_b   1.000
_cell.length_c   1.000
_cell.angle_alpha   90.00
_cell.angle_beta   90.00
_cell.angle_gamma   90.00
#
_symmetry.space_group_name_H-M   'P 1'
#
loop_
_entity.id
_entity.type
_entity.pdbx_description
1 polymer ?
#
loop_
_entity_poly.entity_id
_entity_poly.type
_entity_poly.pdbx_seq_one_letter_code
_entity_poly.pdbx_strand_id
1 'polypeptide(L)'
;MLRYTGIAQALHWLTAAALCLLLPFVWVAENFPPGPVRVFWYMAHESMGISVWLMVLMRLTWRWRHRAPGYPAGTGRVAEGLARLTHGLLYGLLLVMPVTGYLMAGNGQDVPFFRVLNLPGFPHQEALGIAADSVHVWCQFALYGLIALHVAGTVWHVAVRRDGLLERMLPPQRPL
;
A
#
# COMPACT_ATOMS: atom_id res chain seq x y z
N MET A 1 12.45 23.70 -8.47
CA MET A 1 11.74 22.45 -8.79
C MET A 1 10.51 22.32 -7.88
N LEU A 2 9.30 22.13 -8.44
CA LEU A 2 8.08 21.94 -7.63
C LEU A 2 8.13 20.58 -6.93
N ARG A 3 7.95 20.56 -5.62
CA ARG A 3 7.92 19.34 -4.77
C ARG A 3 6.52 19.07 -4.26
N TYR A 4 6.28 17.83 -3.87
CA TYR A 4 5.10 17.49 -3.08
C TYR A 4 5.17 18.13 -1.69
N THR A 5 4.02 18.36 -1.08
CA THR A 5 3.96 18.86 0.30
C THR A 5 4.60 17.85 1.27
N GLY A 6 5.16 18.32 2.39
CA GLY A 6 5.78 17.43 3.38
C GLY A 6 4.84 16.34 3.89
N ILE A 7 3.53 16.64 4.02
CA ILE A 7 2.52 15.65 4.41
C ILE A 7 2.35 14.58 3.32
N ALA A 8 2.31 14.95 2.04
CA ALA A 8 2.22 13.99 0.93
C ALA A 8 3.46 13.10 0.88
N GLN A 9 4.66 13.66 1.12
CA GLN A 9 5.92 12.91 1.19
C GLN A 9 5.91 11.95 2.38
N ALA A 10 5.55 12.41 3.57
CA ALA A 10 5.49 11.58 4.78
C ALA A 10 4.51 10.42 4.61
N LEU A 11 3.28 10.68 4.17
CA LEU A 11 2.28 9.65 3.92
C LEU A 11 2.75 8.64 2.86
N HIS A 12 3.49 9.08 1.83
CA HIS A 12 4.04 8.17 0.83
C HIS A 12 5.07 7.22 1.45
N TRP A 13 6.07 7.77 2.11
CA TRP A 13 7.17 6.96 2.65
C TRP A 13 6.74 6.07 3.82
N LEU A 14 5.81 6.55 4.66
CA LEU A 14 5.21 5.72 5.72
C LEU A 14 4.42 4.54 5.13
N THR A 15 3.62 4.80 4.07
CA THR A 15 2.89 3.73 3.37
C THR A 15 3.85 2.74 2.73
N ALA A 16 4.92 3.21 2.07
CA ALA A 16 5.93 2.35 1.46
C ALA A 16 6.66 1.49 2.51
N ALA A 17 7.08 2.09 3.62
CA ALA A 17 7.71 1.36 4.72
C ALA A 17 6.77 0.32 5.34
N ALA A 18 5.50 0.69 5.58
CA ALA A 18 4.50 -0.24 6.10
C ALA A 18 4.26 -1.42 5.16
N LEU A 19 4.21 -1.19 3.84
CA LEU A 19 4.09 -2.27 2.85
C LEU A 19 5.32 -3.19 2.85
N CYS A 20 6.53 -2.64 2.94
CA CYS A 20 7.75 -3.46 3.02
C CYS A 20 7.75 -4.38 4.25
N LEU A 21 7.14 -3.95 5.37
CA LEU A 21 6.99 -4.76 6.58
C LEU A 21 5.83 -5.76 6.47
N LEU A 22 4.70 -5.32 5.92
CA LEU A 22 3.48 -6.11 5.81
C LEU A 22 3.63 -7.34 4.93
N LEU A 23 4.28 -7.18 3.76
CA LEU A 23 4.34 -8.21 2.73
C LEU A 23 4.99 -9.51 3.22
N PRO A 24 6.10 -9.52 3.99
CA PRO A 24 6.69 -10.74 4.49
C PRO A 24 5.94 -11.39 5.67
N PHE A 25 5.01 -10.70 6.35
CA PHE A 25 4.41 -11.23 7.58
C PHE A 25 3.63 -12.54 7.37
N VAL A 26 2.88 -12.66 6.28
CA VAL A 26 2.17 -13.90 5.96
C VAL A 26 3.16 -15.02 5.62
N TRP A 27 4.19 -14.75 4.83
CA TRP A 27 5.23 -15.74 4.52
C TRP A 27 5.95 -16.22 5.78
N VAL A 28 6.24 -15.30 6.71
CA VAL A 28 6.80 -15.67 8.02
C VAL A 28 5.81 -16.54 8.79
N ALA A 29 4.53 -16.13 8.86
CA ALA A 29 3.49 -16.91 9.55
C ALA A 29 3.39 -18.34 9.05
N GLU A 30 3.42 -18.53 7.73
CA GLU A 30 3.29 -19.85 7.10
C GLU A 30 4.48 -20.78 7.36
N ASN A 31 5.65 -20.26 7.73
CA ASN A 31 6.81 -21.06 8.13
C ASN A 31 6.73 -21.60 9.56
N PHE A 32 5.74 -21.18 10.36
CA PHE A 32 5.52 -21.71 11.71
C PHE A 32 4.36 -22.70 11.73
N PRO A 33 4.44 -23.75 12.57
CA PRO A 33 3.30 -24.64 12.81
C PRO A 33 2.14 -23.87 13.45
N PRO A 34 0.90 -24.39 13.38
CA PRO A 34 -0.23 -23.81 14.07
C PRO A 34 0.08 -23.55 15.55
N GLY A 35 -0.12 -22.32 16.01
CA GLY A 35 0.19 -21.94 17.38
C GLY A 35 0.34 -20.42 17.58
N PRO A 36 0.70 -19.97 18.78
CA PRO A 36 0.71 -18.54 19.15
C PRO A 36 1.61 -17.66 18.27
N VAL A 37 2.75 -18.20 17.78
CA VAL A 37 3.68 -17.47 16.92
C VAL A 37 3.05 -17.21 15.55
N ARG A 38 2.44 -18.22 14.94
CA ARG A 38 1.74 -18.08 13.67
C ARG A 38 0.58 -17.07 13.77
N VAL A 39 -0.23 -17.18 14.82
CA VAL A 39 -1.33 -16.25 15.11
C VAL A 39 -0.82 -14.83 15.29
N PHE A 40 0.31 -14.63 15.95
CA PHE A 40 0.92 -13.29 16.10
C PHE A 40 1.25 -12.65 14.75
N TRP A 41 1.85 -13.39 13.81
CA TRP A 41 2.22 -12.86 12.51
C TRP A 41 1.01 -12.55 11.61
N TYR A 42 -0.05 -13.38 11.67
CA TYR A 42 -1.30 -13.08 10.99
C TYR A 42 -1.95 -11.81 11.56
N MET A 43 -2.07 -11.71 12.89
CA MET A 43 -2.58 -10.50 13.54
C MET A 43 -1.76 -9.26 13.17
N ALA A 44 -0.42 -9.38 13.11
CA ALA A 44 0.45 -8.27 12.69
C ALA A 44 0.18 -7.86 11.24
N HIS A 45 -0.03 -8.84 10.34
CA HIS A 45 -0.40 -8.59 8.94
C HIS A 45 -1.75 -7.87 8.85
N GLU A 46 -2.78 -8.36 9.51
CA GLU A 46 -4.13 -7.79 9.52
C GLU A 46 -4.13 -6.35 10.06
N SER A 47 -3.47 -6.14 11.21
CA SER A 47 -3.38 -4.82 11.83
C SER A 47 -2.63 -3.81 10.97
N MET A 48 -1.52 -4.24 10.37
CA MET A 48 -0.73 -3.39 9.47
C MET A 48 -1.50 -3.11 8.17
N GLY A 49 -2.25 -4.08 7.65
CA GLY A 49 -3.13 -3.91 6.48
C GLY A 49 -4.19 -2.82 6.70
N ILE A 50 -4.85 -2.84 7.85
CA ILE A 50 -5.80 -1.79 8.26
C ILE A 50 -5.10 -0.45 8.37
N SER A 51 -3.89 -0.40 8.96
CA SER A 51 -3.10 0.82 9.07
C SER A 51 -2.71 1.40 7.70
N VAL A 52 -2.31 0.56 6.75
CA VAL A 52 -2.03 0.94 5.36
C VAL A 52 -3.29 1.51 4.71
N TRP A 53 -4.44 0.88 4.92
CA TRP A 53 -5.71 1.37 4.38
C TRP A 53 -6.05 2.79 4.86
N LEU A 54 -5.90 3.04 6.16
CA LEU A 54 -6.11 4.36 6.73
C LEU A 54 -5.12 5.40 6.16
N MET A 55 -3.84 5.04 6.02
CA MET A 55 -2.84 5.91 5.40
C MET A 55 -3.17 6.21 3.93
N VAL A 56 -3.67 5.25 3.18
CA VAL A 56 -4.09 5.44 1.78
C VAL A 56 -5.31 6.37 1.70
N LEU A 57 -6.29 6.23 2.58
CA LEU A 57 -7.44 7.14 2.66
C LEU A 57 -7.00 8.56 2.98
N MET A 58 -6.12 8.74 3.97
CA MET A 58 -5.53 10.06 4.28
C MET A 58 -4.78 10.64 3.09
N ARG A 59 -4.01 9.80 2.38
CA ARG A 59 -3.25 10.22 1.19
C ARG A 59 -4.15 10.65 0.04
N LEU A 60 -5.24 9.92 -0.22
CA LEU A 60 -6.23 10.29 -1.24
C LEU A 60 -6.96 11.60 -0.89
N THR A 61 -7.37 11.73 0.36
CA THR A 61 -8.01 12.96 0.88
C THR A 61 -7.06 14.16 0.76
N TRP A 62 -5.78 13.97 1.12
CA TRP A 62 -4.77 15.01 0.99
C TRP A 62 -4.55 15.41 -0.46
N ARG A 63 -4.41 14.42 -1.37
CA ARG A 63 -4.23 14.62 -2.81
C ARG A 63 -5.42 15.33 -3.46
N TRP A 64 -6.62 15.08 -3.00
CA TRP A 64 -7.82 15.75 -3.49
C TRP A 64 -7.82 17.24 -3.17
N ARG A 65 -7.33 17.60 -1.98
CA ARG A 65 -7.25 18.99 -1.52
C ARG A 65 -6.00 19.73 -2.00
N HIS A 66 -4.93 19.03 -2.35
CA HIS A 66 -3.64 19.60 -2.72
C HIS A 66 -3.19 19.02 -4.06
N ARG A 67 -3.15 19.85 -5.08
CA ARG A 67 -2.74 19.44 -6.42
C ARG A 67 -1.30 18.92 -6.43
N ALA A 68 -1.11 17.76 -7.05
CA ALA A 68 0.21 17.20 -7.26
C ALA A 68 1.01 18.08 -8.25
N PRO A 69 2.35 18.19 -8.10
CA PRO A 69 3.20 18.80 -9.12
C PRO A 69 3.01 18.10 -10.47
N GLY A 70 3.07 18.87 -11.55
CA GLY A 70 3.07 18.31 -12.92
C GLY A 70 4.28 17.41 -13.18
N TYR A 71 4.25 16.64 -14.25
CA TYR A 71 5.38 15.78 -14.63
C TYR A 71 6.62 16.62 -14.99
N PRO A 72 7.85 16.03 -14.90
CA PRO A 72 9.07 16.69 -15.36
C PRO A 72 8.98 17.12 -16.82
N ALA A 73 9.65 18.21 -17.17
CA ALA A 73 9.72 18.65 -18.56
C ALA A 73 10.29 17.53 -19.48
N GLY A 74 9.73 17.38 -20.65
CA GLY A 74 10.13 16.34 -21.59
C GLY A 74 9.61 14.93 -21.27
N THR A 75 8.68 14.78 -20.30
CA THR A 75 7.95 13.53 -20.13
C THR A 75 6.94 13.39 -21.26
N GLY A 76 7.06 12.33 -22.07
CA GLY A 76 6.14 12.07 -23.18
C GLY A 76 4.74 11.66 -22.69
N ARG A 77 3.71 11.93 -23.50
CA ARG A 77 2.30 11.62 -23.17
C ARG A 77 2.06 10.16 -22.78
N VAL A 78 2.77 9.23 -23.43
CA VAL A 78 2.67 7.77 -23.12
C VAL A 78 3.19 7.50 -21.71
N ALA A 79 4.37 8.03 -21.36
CA ALA A 79 4.95 7.86 -20.04
C ALA A 79 4.06 8.47 -18.93
N GLU A 80 3.49 9.65 -19.19
CA GLU A 80 2.50 10.24 -18.27
C GLU A 80 1.25 9.37 -18.12
N GLY A 81 0.75 8.80 -19.22
CA GLY A 81 -0.40 7.90 -19.22
C GLY A 81 -0.13 6.64 -18.39
N LEU A 82 1.01 5.99 -18.62
CA LEU A 82 1.45 4.83 -17.86
C LEU A 82 1.63 5.13 -16.37
N ALA A 83 2.24 6.27 -16.04
CA ALA A 83 2.40 6.69 -14.65
C ALA A 83 1.05 6.91 -13.96
N ARG A 84 0.09 7.57 -14.64
CA ARG A 84 -1.28 7.77 -14.12
C ARG A 84 -2.01 6.45 -13.90
N LEU A 85 -1.92 5.54 -14.88
CA LEU A 85 -2.54 4.21 -14.79
C LEU A 85 -1.94 3.40 -13.64
N THR A 86 -0.61 3.31 -13.55
CA THR A 86 0.08 2.57 -12.47
C THR A 86 -0.30 3.10 -11.10
N HIS A 87 -0.30 4.43 -10.90
CA HIS A 87 -0.73 5.00 -9.61
C HIS A 87 -2.22 4.77 -9.34
N GLY A 88 -3.08 4.87 -10.35
CA GLY A 88 -4.51 4.59 -10.22
C GLY A 88 -4.77 3.15 -9.77
N LEU A 89 -4.10 2.19 -10.43
CA LEU A 89 -4.21 0.77 -10.09
C LEU A 89 -3.62 0.47 -8.69
N LEU A 90 -2.48 1.06 -8.31
CA LEU A 90 -1.93 0.93 -6.96
C LEU A 90 -2.91 1.43 -5.90
N TYR A 91 -3.53 2.60 -6.09
CA TYR A 91 -4.55 3.09 -5.16
C TYR A 91 -5.76 2.16 -5.11
N GLY A 92 -6.25 1.68 -6.25
CA GLY A 92 -7.37 0.75 -6.32
C GLY A 92 -7.09 -0.54 -5.54
N LEU A 93 -5.93 -1.16 -5.75
CA LEU A 93 -5.55 -2.38 -5.03
C LEU A 93 -5.36 -2.12 -3.53
N LEU A 94 -4.70 -1.02 -3.16
CA LEU A 94 -4.48 -0.67 -1.75
C LEU A 94 -5.77 -0.29 -1.01
N LEU A 95 -6.86 0.00 -1.73
CA LEU A 95 -8.20 0.14 -1.14
C LEU A 95 -8.92 -1.21 -1.03
N VAL A 96 -8.83 -2.05 -2.05
CA VAL A 96 -9.56 -3.33 -2.12
C VAL A 96 -8.94 -4.38 -1.20
N MET A 97 -7.61 -4.52 -1.19
CA MET A 97 -6.93 -5.59 -0.44
C MET A 97 -7.22 -5.58 1.06
N PRO A 98 -7.12 -4.44 1.79
CA PRO A 98 -7.44 -4.46 3.22
C PRO A 98 -8.93 -4.75 3.50
N VAL A 99 -9.83 -4.37 2.59
CA VAL A 99 -11.26 -4.71 2.71
C VAL A 99 -11.46 -6.21 2.57
N THR A 100 -10.87 -6.84 1.55
CA THR A 100 -10.96 -8.30 1.38
C THR A 100 -10.28 -9.04 2.52
N GLY A 101 -9.13 -8.57 3.00
CA GLY A 101 -8.45 -9.12 4.18
C GLY A 101 -9.31 -9.03 5.44
N TYR A 102 -10.01 -7.92 5.64
CA TYR A 102 -10.94 -7.76 6.75
C TYR A 102 -12.16 -8.70 6.62
N LEU A 103 -12.68 -8.87 5.41
CA LEU A 103 -13.77 -9.82 5.14
C LEU A 103 -13.37 -11.28 5.38
N MET A 104 -12.09 -11.62 5.21
CA MET A 104 -11.56 -12.94 5.56
C MET A 104 -11.42 -13.09 7.08
N ALA A 105 -10.69 -12.18 7.72
CA ALA A 105 -10.34 -12.25 9.14
C ALA A 105 -11.55 -12.10 10.05
N GLY A 106 -12.49 -11.20 9.72
CA GLY A 106 -13.71 -10.91 10.49
C GLY A 106 -14.87 -11.88 10.25
N ASN A 107 -14.68 -12.89 9.40
CA ASN A 107 -15.72 -13.84 9.05
C ASN A 107 -15.97 -14.87 10.17
N GLY A 108 -16.88 -14.55 11.05
CA GLY A 108 -17.24 -15.38 12.22
C GLY A 108 -16.48 -15.05 13.51
N GLN A 109 -15.62 -14.04 13.51
CA GLN A 109 -14.85 -13.64 14.70
C GLN A 109 -14.45 -12.16 14.65
N ASP A 110 -14.14 -11.59 15.80
CA ASP A 110 -13.56 -10.24 15.87
C ASP A 110 -12.11 -10.23 15.38
N VAL A 111 -11.68 -9.10 14.78
CA VAL A 111 -10.34 -8.90 14.24
C VAL A 111 -9.50 -8.13 15.26
N PRO A 112 -8.45 -8.74 15.84
CA PRO A 112 -7.58 -8.05 16.80
C PRO A 112 -6.70 -7.00 16.07
N PHE A 113 -6.78 -5.76 16.54
CA PHE A 113 -5.92 -4.67 16.06
C PHE A 113 -4.80 -4.42 17.06
N PHE A 114 -3.59 -4.89 16.74
CA PHE A 114 -2.38 -4.83 17.58
C PHE A 114 -2.58 -5.27 19.04
N ARG A 115 -3.56 -6.11 19.35
CA ARG A 115 -3.97 -6.47 20.71
C ARG A 115 -4.39 -5.29 21.61
N VAL A 116 -4.62 -4.11 21.02
CA VAL A 116 -5.08 -2.92 21.74
C VAL A 116 -6.61 -2.87 21.77
N LEU A 117 -7.23 -3.27 20.68
CA LEU A 117 -8.69 -3.33 20.55
C LEU A 117 -9.08 -4.47 19.58
N ASN A 118 -10.33 -4.90 19.68
CA ASN A 118 -10.92 -5.82 18.71
C ASN A 118 -11.90 -5.05 17.82
N LEU A 119 -11.73 -5.18 16.52
CA LEU A 119 -12.68 -4.66 15.55
C LEU A 119 -13.80 -5.69 15.36
N PRO A 120 -15.07 -5.25 15.23
CA PRO A 120 -16.20 -6.17 15.20
C PRO A 120 -16.16 -7.07 13.97
N GLY A 121 -16.27 -8.37 14.19
CA GLY A 121 -16.53 -9.33 13.12
C GLY A 121 -17.99 -9.32 12.68
N PHE A 122 -18.35 -10.23 11.80
CA PHE A 122 -19.71 -10.43 11.32
C PHE A 122 -20.05 -11.92 11.26
N PRO A 123 -21.35 -12.31 11.19
CA PRO A 123 -21.75 -13.70 11.14
C PRO A 123 -21.06 -14.48 10.01
N HIS A 124 -20.63 -15.70 10.31
CA HIS A 124 -19.89 -16.53 9.34
C HIS A 124 -20.69 -16.75 8.05
N GLN A 125 -20.03 -16.52 6.92
CA GLN A 125 -20.56 -16.70 5.57
C GLN A 125 -19.50 -17.38 4.70
N GLU A 126 -19.62 -18.68 4.49
CA GLU A 126 -18.63 -19.48 3.77
C GLU A 126 -18.31 -18.93 2.36
N ALA A 127 -19.34 -18.66 1.56
CA ALA A 127 -19.17 -18.16 0.20
C ALA A 127 -18.46 -16.80 0.17
N LEU A 128 -18.74 -15.91 1.13
CA LEU A 128 -18.08 -14.61 1.24
C LEU A 128 -16.61 -14.78 1.60
N GLY A 129 -16.30 -15.68 2.54
CA GLY A 129 -14.92 -15.97 2.95
C GLY A 129 -14.08 -16.47 1.78
N ILE A 130 -14.59 -17.45 1.03
CA ILE A 130 -13.92 -18.01 -0.16
C ILE A 130 -13.72 -16.94 -1.24
N ALA A 131 -14.73 -16.11 -1.51
CA ALA A 131 -14.63 -15.05 -2.51
C ALA A 131 -13.60 -13.98 -2.09
N ALA A 132 -13.63 -13.56 -0.82
CA ALA A 132 -12.70 -12.57 -0.29
C ALA A 132 -11.25 -13.07 -0.32
N ASP A 133 -11.00 -14.33 0.06
CA ASP A 133 -9.70 -14.99 -0.04
C ASP A 133 -9.18 -14.98 -1.48
N SER A 134 -9.97 -15.46 -2.41
CA SER A 134 -9.61 -15.51 -3.82
C SER A 134 -9.24 -14.13 -4.36
N VAL A 135 -10.04 -13.10 -4.08
CA VAL A 135 -9.76 -11.74 -4.52
C VAL A 135 -8.48 -11.21 -3.87
N HIS A 136 -8.29 -11.43 -2.55
CA HIS A 136 -7.11 -10.98 -1.82
C HIS A 136 -5.83 -11.56 -2.42
N VAL A 137 -5.80 -12.87 -2.63
CA VAL A 137 -4.63 -13.58 -3.18
C VAL A 137 -4.31 -13.12 -4.61
N TRP A 138 -5.30 -12.99 -5.50
CA TRP A 138 -5.04 -12.52 -6.86
C TRP A 138 -4.60 -11.05 -6.89
N CYS A 139 -5.22 -10.20 -6.09
CA CYS A 139 -4.80 -8.81 -5.95
C CYS A 139 -3.38 -8.66 -5.39
N GLN A 140 -2.91 -9.58 -4.57
CA GLN A 140 -1.54 -9.62 -4.05
C GLN A 140 -0.52 -9.72 -5.18
N PHE A 141 -0.70 -10.63 -6.13
CA PHE A 141 0.22 -10.77 -7.28
C PHE A 141 0.20 -9.53 -8.18
N ALA A 142 -0.98 -8.98 -8.43
CA ALA A 142 -1.12 -7.73 -9.16
C ALA A 142 -0.41 -6.56 -8.45
N LEU A 143 -0.54 -6.48 -7.12
CA LEU A 143 0.14 -5.47 -6.30
C LEU A 143 1.66 -5.61 -6.38
N TYR A 144 2.20 -6.81 -6.29
CA TYR A 144 3.64 -7.04 -6.43
C TYR A 144 4.17 -6.56 -7.79
N GLY A 145 3.48 -6.92 -8.87
CA GLY A 145 3.84 -6.47 -10.22
C GLY A 145 3.79 -4.95 -10.37
N LEU A 146 2.76 -4.30 -9.82
CA LEU A 146 2.62 -2.84 -9.89
C LEU A 146 3.63 -2.11 -9.01
N ILE A 147 3.98 -2.64 -7.82
CA ILE A 147 5.06 -2.08 -6.99
C ILE A 147 6.39 -2.19 -7.73
N ALA A 148 6.70 -3.36 -8.30
CA ALA A 148 7.92 -3.55 -9.07
C ALA A 148 8.00 -2.58 -10.27
N LEU A 149 6.90 -2.40 -11.01
CA LEU A 149 6.81 -1.44 -12.11
C LEU A 149 6.99 0.00 -11.63
N HIS A 150 6.36 0.38 -10.52
CA HIS A 150 6.49 1.71 -9.93
C HIS A 150 7.93 2.01 -9.50
N VAL A 151 8.57 1.07 -8.82
CA VAL A 151 9.98 1.20 -8.40
C VAL A 151 10.90 1.26 -9.62
N ALA A 152 10.71 0.36 -10.61
CA ALA A 152 11.50 0.35 -11.83
C ALA A 152 11.37 1.67 -12.60
N GLY A 153 10.16 2.23 -12.70
CA GLY A 153 9.93 3.56 -13.28
C GLY A 153 10.69 4.67 -12.54
N THR A 154 10.68 4.62 -11.20
CA THR A 154 11.44 5.59 -10.39
C THR A 154 12.94 5.45 -10.61
N VAL A 155 13.48 4.22 -10.61
CA VAL A 155 14.89 3.94 -10.89
C VAL A 155 15.28 4.43 -12.28
N TRP A 156 14.44 4.22 -13.29
CA TRP A 156 14.66 4.73 -14.64
C TRP A 156 14.79 6.27 -14.66
N HIS A 157 13.90 6.97 -13.95
CA HIS A 157 13.97 8.43 -13.85
C HIS A 157 15.24 8.91 -13.14
N VAL A 158 15.70 8.20 -12.11
CA VAL A 158 16.92 8.54 -11.36
C VAL A 158 18.19 8.20 -12.16
N ALA A 159 18.29 7.00 -12.71
CA ALA A 159 19.52 6.47 -13.30
C ALA A 159 19.71 6.93 -14.75
N VAL A 160 18.63 6.95 -15.55
CA VAL A 160 18.69 7.21 -16.99
C VAL A 160 18.26 8.63 -17.32
N ARG A 161 17.06 9.06 -16.90
CA ARG A 161 16.54 10.37 -17.24
C ARG A 161 17.15 11.51 -16.42
N ARG A 162 17.51 11.25 -15.18
CA ARG A 162 18.12 12.21 -14.24
C ARG A 162 17.33 13.52 -14.14
N ASP A 163 15.99 13.41 -14.13
CA ASP A 163 15.06 14.53 -14.23
C ASP A 163 14.52 15.04 -12.89
N GLY A 164 15.06 14.53 -11.78
CA GLY A 164 14.71 14.98 -10.43
C GLY A 164 13.33 14.52 -9.97
N LEU A 165 12.76 13.45 -10.54
CA LEU A 165 11.45 12.93 -10.15
C LEU A 165 11.43 12.48 -8.68
N LEU A 166 12.46 11.76 -8.24
CA LEU A 166 12.57 11.25 -6.86
C LEU A 166 12.71 12.41 -5.85
N GLU A 167 13.49 13.42 -6.18
CA GLU A 167 13.73 14.59 -5.33
C GLU A 167 12.45 15.35 -5.00
N ARG A 168 11.41 15.23 -5.83
CA ARG A 168 10.09 15.82 -5.54
C ARG A 168 9.38 15.14 -4.36
N MET A 169 9.74 13.89 -4.07
CA MET A 169 9.20 13.10 -2.97
C MET A 169 10.14 13.04 -1.75
N LEU A 170 11.26 13.76 -1.80
CA LEU A 170 12.20 13.90 -0.69
C LEU A 170 12.08 15.28 -0.04
N PRO A 171 12.35 15.41 1.28
CA PRO A 171 12.42 16.72 1.92
C PRO A 171 13.51 17.60 1.27
N PRO A 172 13.37 18.94 1.31
CA PRO A 172 14.40 19.82 0.81
C PRO A 172 15.71 19.61 1.58
N GLN A 173 16.80 19.44 0.85
CA GLN A 173 18.12 19.43 1.49
C GLN A 173 18.36 20.85 2.02
N ARG A 174 18.73 20.97 3.31
CA ARG A 174 19.20 22.25 3.84
C ARG A 174 20.56 22.53 3.20
N PRO A 175 20.80 23.73 2.67
CA PRO A 175 22.16 24.11 2.30
C PRO A 175 23.02 24.02 3.55
N LEU A 176 24.19 23.36 3.42
CA LEU A 176 25.24 23.31 4.44
C LEU A 176 25.80 24.70 4.64
#